data_1288655c8ce921353dd6d35c27c8bbfa
#
_entry.id   1288655c8ce921353dd6d35c27c8bbfa
#
_cell.length_a   1.000
_cell.length_b   1.000
_cell.length_c   1.000
_cell.angle_alpha   90.00
_cell.angle_beta   90.00
_cell.angle_gamma   90.00
#
_symmetry.space_group_name_H-M   'P 1'
#
loop_
_entity.id
_entity.type
_entity.pdbx_description
1 polymer ?
#
loop_
_entity_poly.entity_id
_entity_poly.type
_entity_poly.pdbx_seq_one_letter_code
_entity_poly.pdbx_strand_id
1 'polypeptide(L)'
;MSHYDVLVEGAGPAGATAAYYLAKQGKKVALVDRAKFPREKACGGGLCVHIEEFDHIISNWDDFLESKCLRGIVYGPEFTPVDYVSEKPFFYNIRRLKFDNTLVEYAVAEGATLIEGIAVKSFEVNEDNVVTKLRNGDELTSDVIIGAGGSFDMVSRRIREIENMPMKWRDEDIATALYFEVEVGREYMDR
;
A
#
# COMPACT_ATOMS: atom_id res chain seq x y z
N MET A 1 -4.01 -28.22 2.73
CA MET A 1 -4.31 -26.80 2.97
C MET A 1 -3.12 -26.19 3.68
N SER A 2 -2.56 -25.10 3.16
CA SER A 2 -1.40 -24.45 3.80
C SER A 2 -1.90 -23.57 4.96
N HIS A 3 -1.27 -23.71 6.13
CA HIS A 3 -1.56 -22.89 7.30
C HIS A 3 -0.49 -21.84 7.52
N TYR A 4 -0.89 -20.63 7.92
CA TYR A 4 -0.08 -19.46 8.23
C TYR A 4 -0.46 -18.91 9.61
N ASP A 5 0.49 -18.25 10.29
CA ASP A 5 0.14 -17.50 11.49
C ASP A 5 -0.73 -16.28 11.13
N VAL A 6 -0.36 -15.60 10.02
CA VAL A 6 -1.09 -14.41 9.55
C VAL A 6 -1.26 -14.45 8.03
N LEU A 7 -2.46 -14.14 7.58
CA LEU A 7 -2.75 -13.81 6.19
C LEU A 7 -2.98 -12.29 6.07
N VAL A 8 -2.26 -11.65 5.17
CA VAL A 8 -2.41 -10.22 4.86
C VAL A 8 -3.06 -10.09 3.48
N GLU A 9 -4.25 -9.49 3.40
CA GLU A 9 -4.95 -9.18 2.16
C GLU A 9 -4.51 -7.82 1.63
N GLY A 10 -3.84 -7.81 0.48
CA GLY A 10 -3.32 -6.60 -0.18
C GLY A 10 -1.84 -6.38 0.10
N ALA A 11 -1.02 -6.37 -0.97
CA ALA A 11 0.41 -6.14 -0.93
C ALA A 11 0.81 -4.70 -1.33
N GLY A 12 -0.07 -3.72 -1.07
CA GLY A 12 0.29 -2.31 -1.10
C GLY A 12 1.20 -1.93 0.07
N PRO A 13 1.58 -0.65 0.22
CA PRO A 13 2.52 -0.23 1.25
C PRO A 13 2.16 -0.70 2.66
N ALA A 14 0.89 -0.61 3.05
CA ALA A 14 0.44 -1.05 4.37
C ALA A 14 0.62 -2.56 4.58
N GLY A 15 0.18 -3.38 3.60
CA GLY A 15 0.24 -4.84 3.73
C GLY A 15 1.67 -5.38 3.61
N ALA A 16 2.47 -4.86 2.68
CA ALA A 16 3.87 -5.24 2.54
C ALA A 16 4.67 -4.90 3.81
N THR A 17 4.45 -3.70 4.39
CA THR A 17 5.08 -3.31 5.66
C THR A 17 4.63 -4.20 6.81
N ALA A 18 3.34 -4.50 6.93
CA ALA A 18 2.84 -5.42 7.95
C ALA A 18 3.47 -6.82 7.80
N ALA A 19 3.51 -7.35 6.58
CA ALA A 19 4.11 -8.64 6.28
C ALA A 19 5.62 -8.66 6.61
N TYR A 20 6.35 -7.58 6.29
CA TYR A 20 7.75 -7.43 6.66
C TYR A 20 7.97 -7.58 8.16
N TYR A 21 7.26 -6.81 8.99
CA TYR A 21 7.45 -6.86 10.44
C TYR A 21 7.07 -8.21 11.05
N LEU A 22 5.99 -8.81 10.56
CA LEU A 22 5.54 -10.11 11.04
C LEU A 22 6.53 -11.22 10.67
N ALA A 23 7.00 -11.24 9.43
CA ALA A 23 8.00 -12.21 8.98
C ALA A 23 9.32 -12.05 9.74
N LYS A 24 9.77 -10.81 9.94
CA LYS A 24 10.96 -10.48 10.74
C LYS A 24 10.87 -10.97 12.18
N GLN A 25 9.65 -11.08 12.73
CA GLN A 25 9.40 -11.67 14.06
C GLN A 25 9.26 -13.20 14.02
N GLY A 26 9.55 -13.83 12.88
CA GLY A 26 9.48 -15.28 12.71
C GLY A 26 8.09 -15.84 12.49
N LYS A 27 7.09 -15.00 12.19
CA LYS A 27 5.75 -15.46 11.85
C LYS A 27 5.70 -15.98 10.43
N LYS A 28 4.95 -17.06 10.22
CA LYS A 28 4.66 -17.59 8.90
C LYS A 28 3.53 -16.76 8.26
N VAL A 29 3.90 -15.87 7.32
CA VAL A 29 2.99 -14.88 6.72
C VAL A 29 2.65 -15.24 5.29
N ALA A 30 1.35 -15.22 4.93
CA ALA A 30 0.89 -15.18 3.56
C ALA A 30 0.53 -13.72 3.21
N LEU A 31 1.17 -13.16 2.18
CA LEU A 31 0.85 -11.84 1.61
C LEU A 31 0.14 -12.05 0.28
N VAL A 32 -1.17 -11.76 0.23
CA VAL A 32 -2.03 -12.07 -0.92
C VAL A 32 -2.42 -10.78 -1.64
N ASP A 33 -2.17 -10.70 -2.96
CA ASP A 33 -2.62 -9.57 -3.78
C ASP A 33 -3.21 -10.05 -5.12
N ARG A 34 -4.25 -9.35 -5.57
CA ARG A 34 -4.89 -9.61 -6.87
C ARG A 34 -4.04 -9.26 -8.07
N ALA A 35 -3.10 -8.34 -7.91
CA ALA A 35 -2.16 -7.93 -8.95
C ALA A 35 -0.87 -8.74 -8.86
N LYS A 36 -0.12 -8.78 -9.95
CA LYS A 36 1.27 -9.26 -10.00
C LYS A 36 2.20 -8.07 -9.89
N PHE A 37 3.28 -8.22 -9.15
CA PHE A 37 4.28 -7.17 -8.95
C PHE A 37 5.44 -7.30 -9.95
N PRO A 38 6.04 -6.16 -10.39
CA PRO A 38 5.64 -4.77 -10.12
C PRO A 38 4.32 -4.39 -10.81
N ARG A 39 3.50 -3.53 -10.17
CA ARG A 39 2.20 -3.12 -10.69
C ARG A 39 1.98 -1.62 -10.64
N GLU A 40 1.24 -1.10 -11.61
CA GLU A 40 0.77 0.27 -11.59
C GLU A 40 -0.32 0.48 -10.52
N LYS A 41 -0.28 1.65 -9.90
CA LYS A 41 -1.29 2.12 -8.96
C LYS A 41 -1.45 3.62 -9.09
N ALA A 42 -2.62 4.08 -9.51
CA ALA A 42 -2.95 5.50 -9.61
C ALA A 42 -2.66 6.23 -8.28
N CYS A 43 -1.73 7.19 -8.33
CA CYS A 43 -1.29 7.98 -7.19
C CYS A 43 -0.41 9.14 -7.68
N GLY A 44 -0.47 10.30 -7.02
CA GLY A 44 0.46 11.40 -7.29
C GLY A 44 1.91 11.14 -6.85
N GLY A 45 2.16 10.01 -6.16
CA GLY A 45 3.50 9.56 -5.83
C GLY A 45 4.23 10.39 -4.77
N GLY A 46 3.50 11.15 -3.96
CA GLY A 46 4.10 11.97 -2.93
C GLY A 46 4.13 11.28 -1.56
N LEU A 47 5.31 11.24 -0.94
CA LEU A 47 5.51 10.78 0.43
C LEU A 47 5.89 11.96 1.33
N CYS A 48 5.21 12.10 2.46
CA CYS A 48 5.58 13.06 3.49
C CYS A 48 6.90 12.66 4.16
N VAL A 49 7.62 13.62 4.73
CA VAL A 49 8.90 13.40 5.43
C VAL A 49 8.84 12.38 6.56
N HIS A 50 7.68 12.14 7.16
CA HIS A 50 7.48 11.10 8.18
C HIS A 50 7.86 9.69 7.69
N ILE A 51 8.00 9.47 6.38
CA ILE A 51 8.50 8.20 5.84
C ILE A 51 9.92 7.90 6.31
N GLU A 52 10.70 8.90 6.71
CA GLU A 52 12.05 8.74 7.28
C GLU A 52 12.03 7.95 8.60
N GLU A 53 10.91 7.92 9.31
CA GLU A 53 10.74 7.07 10.50
C GLU A 53 10.84 5.57 10.17
N PHE A 54 10.69 5.22 8.89
CA PHE A 54 10.79 3.86 8.37
C PHE A 54 12.14 3.54 7.71
N ASP A 55 13.15 4.39 7.87
CA ASP A 55 14.51 4.17 7.31
C ASP A 55 15.12 2.83 7.72
N HIS A 56 14.71 2.30 8.86
CA HIS A 56 15.14 0.98 9.33
C HIS A 56 14.55 -0.21 8.51
N ILE A 57 13.54 0.04 7.68
CA ILE A 57 13.01 -0.93 6.71
C ILE A 57 13.62 -0.65 5.33
N ILE A 58 13.74 0.63 4.98
CA ILE A 58 14.20 1.07 3.67
C ILE A 58 15.72 0.96 3.62
N SER A 59 16.22 -0.13 3.06
CA SER A 59 17.66 -0.36 2.96
C SER A 59 18.34 0.56 1.92
N ASN A 60 17.62 0.98 0.89
CA ASN A 60 18.15 1.87 -0.14
C ASN A 60 17.03 2.73 -0.76
N TRP A 61 17.09 4.04 -0.54
CA TRP A 61 16.16 5.02 -1.10
C TRP A 61 16.24 5.12 -2.63
N ASP A 62 17.41 4.88 -3.21
CA ASP A 62 17.62 5.01 -4.65
C ASP A 62 16.84 3.97 -5.46
N ASP A 63 16.35 2.90 -4.82
CA ASP A 63 15.57 1.86 -5.48
C ASP A 63 14.21 2.38 -5.99
N PHE A 64 13.64 3.41 -5.36
CA PHE A 64 12.30 3.91 -5.69
C PHE A 64 12.16 5.44 -5.68
N LEU A 65 13.13 6.18 -5.15
CA LEU A 65 13.08 7.64 -5.07
C LEU A 65 13.30 8.26 -6.46
N GLU A 66 12.39 9.13 -6.87
CA GLU A 66 12.54 9.87 -8.13
C GLU A 66 13.11 11.29 -7.88
N SER A 67 12.64 11.98 -6.84
CA SER A 67 13.18 13.29 -6.47
C SER A 67 12.83 13.70 -5.04
N LYS A 68 13.58 14.68 -4.52
CA LYS A 68 13.34 15.33 -3.22
C LYS A 68 12.82 16.73 -3.46
N CYS A 69 11.66 17.07 -2.89
CA CYS A 69 11.07 18.39 -3.03
C CYS A 69 11.60 19.34 -1.95
N LEU A 70 12.30 20.38 -2.40
CA LEU A 70 12.79 21.48 -1.57
C LEU A 70 11.99 22.77 -1.80
N ARG A 71 11.21 22.82 -2.89
CA ARG A 71 10.36 23.94 -3.25
C ARG A 71 8.98 23.46 -3.65
N GLY A 72 7.96 24.17 -3.25
CA GLY A 72 6.58 23.93 -3.64
C GLY A 72 5.84 25.23 -3.87
N ILE A 73 5.00 25.27 -4.90
CA ILE A 73 4.13 26.41 -5.18
C ILE A 73 2.69 25.94 -4.97
N VAL A 74 1.99 26.58 -4.06
CA VAL A 74 0.57 26.33 -3.79
C VAL A 74 -0.25 27.48 -4.36
N TYR A 75 -1.26 27.17 -5.14
CA TYR A 75 -2.18 28.14 -5.69
C TYR A 75 -3.46 28.17 -4.88
N GLY A 76 -3.84 29.35 -4.38
CA GLY A 76 -5.13 29.59 -3.76
C GLY A 76 -6.28 29.57 -4.78
N PRO A 77 -7.56 29.72 -4.33
CA PRO A 77 -8.72 29.72 -5.21
C PRO A 77 -8.69 30.78 -6.33
N GLU A 78 -8.02 31.90 -6.09
CA GLU A 78 -7.84 32.99 -7.05
C GLU A 78 -6.54 32.85 -7.88
N PHE A 79 -5.92 31.66 -7.88
CA PHE A 79 -4.64 31.39 -8.54
C PHE A 79 -3.47 32.26 -8.05
N THR A 80 -3.60 32.83 -6.85
CA THR A 80 -2.49 33.54 -6.19
C THR A 80 -1.48 32.52 -5.72
N PRO A 81 -0.21 32.55 -6.20
CA PRO A 81 0.80 31.58 -5.80
C PRO A 81 1.36 31.90 -4.42
N VAL A 82 1.56 30.87 -3.63
CA VAL A 82 2.37 30.90 -2.42
C VAL A 82 3.58 30.01 -2.66
N ASP A 83 4.75 30.60 -2.70
CA ASP A 83 6.02 29.92 -2.91
C ASP A 83 6.63 29.55 -1.56
N TYR A 84 6.93 28.28 -1.39
CA TYR A 84 7.56 27.72 -0.21
C TYR A 84 8.89 27.08 -0.57
N VAL A 85 9.97 27.55 0.04
CA VAL A 85 11.32 27.01 -0.14
C VAL A 85 11.84 26.53 1.21
N SER A 86 12.42 25.35 1.23
CA SER A 86 12.98 24.71 2.42
C SER A 86 14.42 24.28 2.19
N GLU A 87 15.24 24.34 3.24
CA GLU A 87 16.61 23.81 3.22
C GLU A 87 16.63 22.27 3.30
N LYS A 88 15.55 21.67 3.80
CA LYS A 88 15.38 20.22 3.90
C LYS A 88 14.21 19.78 3.06
N PRO A 89 14.25 18.56 2.51
CA PRO A 89 13.10 18.01 1.82
C PRO A 89 11.87 18.04 2.73
N PHE A 90 10.75 18.47 2.19
CA PHE A 90 9.44 18.40 2.87
C PHE A 90 8.53 17.35 2.21
N PHE A 91 8.95 16.81 1.07
CA PHE A 91 8.25 15.80 0.32
C PHE A 91 9.20 14.97 -0.53
N TYR A 92 8.89 13.69 -0.72
CA TYR A 92 9.61 12.76 -1.57
C TYR A 92 8.71 12.31 -2.71
N ASN A 93 9.17 12.38 -3.94
CA ASN A 93 8.44 11.88 -5.10
C ASN A 93 8.90 10.47 -5.42
N ILE A 94 7.94 9.58 -5.62
CA ILE A 94 8.17 8.18 -5.94
C ILE A 94 7.22 7.72 -7.05
N ARG A 95 7.57 6.63 -7.71
CA ARG A 95 6.64 5.87 -8.53
C ARG A 95 6.14 4.66 -7.77
N ARG A 96 4.81 4.54 -7.68
CA ARG A 96 4.17 3.43 -6.96
C ARG A 96 4.56 2.06 -7.50
N LEU A 97 4.83 1.97 -8.82
CA LEU A 97 5.33 0.74 -9.45
C LEU A 97 6.62 0.24 -8.80
N LYS A 98 7.58 1.13 -8.57
CA LYS A 98 8.84 0.78 -7.91
C LYS A 98 8.67 0.65 -6.40
N PHE A 99 8.09 1.65 -5.76
CA PHE A 99 7.96 1.72 -4.30
C PHE A 99 7.22 0.51 -3.73
N ASP A 100 6.04 0.19 -4.27
CA ASP A 100 5.25 -0.93 -3.78
C ASP A 100 6.00 -2.26 -4.00
N ASN A 101 6.68 -2.43 -5.14
CA ASN A 101 7.47 -3.61 -5.44
C ASN A 101 8.63 -3.79 -4.46
N THR A 102 9.38 -2.72 -4.18
CA THR A 102 10.50 -2.74 -3.22
C THR A 102 10.04 -3.18 -1.83
N LEU A 103 8.91 -2.65 -1.34
CA LEU A 103 8.37 -3.08 -0.06
C LEU A 103 7.94 -4.55 -0.03
N VAL A 104 7.39 -5.05 -1.13
CA VAL A 104 7.05 -6.47 -1.28
C VAL A 104 8.31 -7.32 -1.27
N GLU A 105 9.36 -6.93 -1.99
CA GLU A 105 10.65 -7.63 -2.00
C GLU A 105 11.27 -7.68 -0.60
N TYR A 106 11.20 -6.61 0.18
CA TYR A 106 11.65 -6.59 1.57
C TYR A 106 10.86 -7.58 2.43
N ALA A 107 9.54 -7.63 2.30
CA ALA A 107 8.72 -8.58 3.03
C ALA A 107 9.05 -10.04 2.67
N VAL A 108 9.26 -10.32 1.39
CA VAL A 108 9.65 -11.66 0.91
C VAL A 108 11.06 -12.03 1.39
N ALA A 109 12.00 -11.10 1.40
CA ALA A 109 13.36 -11.33 1.90
C ALA A 109 13.38 -11.69 3.39
N GLU A 110 12.45 -11.15 4.18
CA GLU A 110 12.27 -11.52 5.59
C GLU A 110 11.48 -12.83 5.80
N GLY A 111 10.98 -13.45 4.73
CA GLY A 111 10.35 -14.77 4.78
C GLY A 111 8.83 -14.78 4.56
N ALA A 112 8.19 -13.66 4.22
CA ALA A 112 6.79 -13.67 3.84
C ALA A 112 6.58 -14.45 2.52
N THR A 113 5.50 -15.22 2.43
CA THR A 113 5.10 -15.91 1.21
C THR A 113 4.18 -15.01 0.40
N LEU A 114 4.68 -14.50 -0.73
CA LEU A 114 3.86 -13.72 -1.67
C LEU A 114 2.99 -14.65 -2.51
N ILE A 115 1.68 -14.38 -2.54
CA ILE A 115 0.67 -15.05 -3.38
C ILE A 115 0.02 -13.95 -4.21
N GLU A 116 0.50 -13.76 -5.43
CA GLU A 116 0.12 -12.66 -6.30
C GLU A 116 -0.71 -13.09 -7.52
N GLY A 117 -1.41 -12.13 -8.15
CA GLY A 117 -2.25 -12.38 -9.31
C GLY A 117 -3.57 -13.06 -8.97
N ILE A 118 -3.93 -13.15 -7.69
CA ILE A 118 -5.15 -13.80 -7.22
C ILE A 118 -5.79 -13.00 -6.08
N ALA A 119 -7.08 -12.75 -6.16
CA ALA A 119 -7.81 -12.04 -5.13
C ALA A 119 -8.38 -13.01 -4.08
N VAL A 120 -8.48 -12.52 -2.85
CA VAL A 120 -9.34 -13.12 -1.83
C VAL A 120 -10.79 -13.02 -2.31
N LYS A 121 -11.52 -14.14 -2.25
CA LYS A 121 -12.93 -14.22 -2.61
C LYS A 121 -13.83 -14.04 -1.41
N SER A 122 -13.50 -14.71 -0.32
CA SER A 122 -14.21 -14.67 0.96
C SER A 122 -13.34 -15.23 2.06
N PHE A 123 -13.72 -15.00 3.30
CA PHE A 123 -13.14 -15.67 4.46
C PHE A 123 -14.20 -15.94 5.51
N GLU A 124 -13.94 -16.94 6.34
CA GLU A 124 -14.75 -17.35 7.48
C GLU A 124 -13.86 -17.39 8.73
N VAL A 125 -14.32 -16.74 9.79
CA VAL A 125 -13.65 -16.76 11.10
C VAL A 125 -14.30 -17.82 11.95
N ASN A 126 -13.52 -18.83 12.35
CA ASN A 126 -13.92 -19.90 13.24
C ASN A 126 -13.31 -19.66 14.65
N GLU A 127 -13.58 -20.55 15.60
CA GLU A 127 -13.01 -20.44 16.95
C GLU A 127 -11.48 -20.50 16.95
N ASP A 128 -10.88 -21.39 16.13
CA ASP A 128 -9.45 -21.67 16.17
C ASP A 128 -8.67 -21.10 14.97
N ASN A 129 -9.36 -20.66 13.90
CA ASN A 129 -8.69 -20.21 12.68
C ASN A 129 -9.58 -19.36 11.77
N VAL A 130 -8.94 -18.78 10.77
CA VAL A 130 -9.60 -18.13 9.64
C VAL A 130 -9.38 -19.00 8.39
N VAL A 131 -10.45 -19.37 7.70
CA VAL A 131 -10.41 -20.05 6.41
C VAL A 131 -10.63 -19.01 5.31
N THR A 132 -9.61 -18.79 4.49
CA THR A 132 -9.65 -17.83 3.37
C THR A 132 -9.74 -18.57 2.05
N LYS A 133 -10.76 -18.23 1.24
CA LYS A 133 -10.97 -18.75 -0.12
C LYS A 133 -10.45 -17.76 -1.16
N LEU A 134 -9.62 -18.23 -2.06
CA LEU A 134 -9.12 -17.45 -3.19
C LEU A 134 -10.05 -17.61 -4.41
N ARG A 135 -9.93 -16.69 -5.39
CA ARG A 135 -10.80 -16.72 -6.58
C ARG A 135 -10.55 -17.92 -7.51
N ASN A 136 -9.40 -18.56 -7.43
CA ASN A 136 -9.08 -19.80 -8.18
C ASN A 136 -9.62 -21.07 -7.53
N GLY A 137 -10.24 -20.96 -6.34
CA GLY A 137 -10.77 -22.08 -5.57
C GLY A 137 -9.83 -22.63 -4.51
N ASP A 138 -8.59 -22.17 -4.43
CA ASP A 138 -7.67 -22.54 -3.36
C ASP A 138 -8.15 -22.03 -2.01
N GLU A 139 -7.86 -22.78 -0.95
CA GLU A 139 -8.15 -22.41 0.43
C GLU A 139 -6.85 -22.35 1.24
N LEU A 140 -6.73 -21.28 2.03
CA LEU A 140 -5.66 -21.06 2.99
C LEU A 140 -6.26 -20.96 4.39
N THR A 141 -5.50 -21.38 5.39
CA THR A 141 -5.87 -21.17 6.79
C THR A 141 -4.86 -20.27 7.49
N SER A 142 -5.33 -19.46 8.42
CA SER A 142 -4.46 -18.62 9.25
C SER A 142 -5.07 -18.44 10.65
N ASP A 143 -4.24 -18.07 11.64
CA ASP A 143 -4.76 -17.71 12.96
C ASP A 143 -5.43 -16.33 12.90
N VAL A 144 -4.87 -15.42 12.10
CA VAL A 144 -5.34 -14.04 11.93
C VAL A 144 -5.38 -13.66 10.47
N ILE A 145 -6.34 -12.82 10.08
CA ILE A 145 -6.37 -12.11 8.80
C ILE A 145 -6.26 -10.60 9.02
N ILE A 146 -5.41 -9.95 8.21
CA ILE A 146 -5.22 -8.50 8.19
C ILE A 146 -5.71 -7.95 6.85
N GLY A 147 -6.61 -6.96 6.90
CA GLY A 147 -7.08 -6.24 5.71
C GLY A 147 -6.17 -5.05 5.39
N ALA A 148 -5.54 -5.08 4.22
CA ALA A 148 -4.72 -4.01 3.66
C ALA A 148 -4.99 -3.80 2.15
N GLY A 149 -6.13 -4.27 1.66
CA GLY A 149 -6.54 -4.25 0.24
C GLY A 149 -6.97 -2.87 -0.28
N GLY A 150 -6.91 -1.83 0.56
CA GLY A 150 -7.30 -0.46 0.24
C GLY A 150 -8.81 -0.23 0.42
N SER A 151 -9.37 0.71 -0.33
CA SER A 151 -10.77 1.17 -0.14
C SER A 151 -11.85 0.08 -0.28
N PHE A 152 -11.51 -1.04 -0.89
CA PHE A 152 -12.46 -2.13 -1.19
C PHE A 152 -12.01 -3.48 -0.61
N ASP A 153 -11.26 -3.48 0.47
CA ASP A 153 -10.79 -4.72 1.06
C ASP A 153 -11.92 -5.51 1.75
N MET A 154 -11.80 -6.84 1.72
CA MET A 154 -12.83 -7.73 2.22
C MET A 154 -12.93 -7.73 3.74
N VAL A 155 -11.80 -7.54 4.42
CA VAL A 155 -11.74 -7.55 5.88
C VAL A 155 -12.40 -6.30 6.46
N SER A 156 -12.08 -5.11 5.91
CA SER A 156 -12.74 -3.86 6.28
C SER A 156 -14.25 -3.95 6.08
N ARG A 157 -14.68 -4.54 4.97
CA ARG A 157 -16.10 -4.76 4.69
C ARG A 157 -16.75 -5.65 5.76
N ARG A 158 -16.08 -6.73 6.13
CA ARG A 158 -16.61 -7.67 7.15
C ARG A 158 -16.69 -7.04 8.53
N ILE A 159 -15.69 -6.23 8.92
CA ILE A 159 -15.72 -5.49 10.17
C ILE A 159 -16.94 -4.53 10.20
N ARG A 160 -17.19 -3.82 9.11
CA ARG A 160 -18.37 -2.92 9.01
C ARG A 160 -19.68 -3.67 9.16
N GLU A 161 -19.79 -4.89 8.63
CA GLU A 161 -20.97 -5.76 8.81
C GLU A 161 -21.16 -6.14 10.28
N ILE A 162 -20.10 -6.57 10.97
CA ILE A 162 -20.12 -6.98 12.37
C ILE A 162 -20.50 -5.80 13.28
N GLU A 163 -19.91 -4.64 13.04
CA GLU A 163 -20.11 -3.43 13.84
C GLU A 163 -21.39 -2.65 13.45
N ASN A 164 -22.23 -3.21 12.57
CA ASN A 164 -23.44 -2.55 12.06
C ASN A 164 -23.18 -1.14 11.48
N MET A 165 -21.99 -0.95 10.88
CA MET A 165 -21.63 0.29 10.20
C MET A 165 -22.28 0.37 8.82
N PRO A 166 -22.51 1.58 8.27
CA PRO A 166 -23.00 1.73 6.91
C PRO A 166 -22.15 0.97 5.88
N MET A 167 -22.79 0.07 5.12
CA MET A 167 -22.10 -0.74 4.09
C MET A 167 -21.79 0.02 2.82
N LYS A 168 -22.56 1.07 2.55
CA LYS A 168 -22.32 1.96 1.41
C LYS A 168 -21.66 3.24 1.88
N TRP A 169 -20.65 3.66 1.15
CA TRP A 169 -20.10 5.00 1.27
C TRP A 169 -21.16 5.99 0.81
N ARG A 170 -21.30 7.14 1.48
CA ARG A 170 -22.08 8.26 0.98
C ARG A 170 -21.29 8.90 -0.16
N ASP A 171 -21.98 9.54 -1.09
CA ASP A 171 -21.31 10.21 -2.22
C ASP A 171 -20.29 11.26 -1.75
N GLU A 172 -20.54 11.90 -0.62
CA GLU A 172 -19.62 12.85 0.03
C GLU A 172 -18.37 12.23 0.67
N ASP A 173 -18.37 10.91 0.90
CA ASP A 173 -17.23 10.17 1.46
C ASP A 173 -16.30 9.64 0.35
N ILE A 174 -16.66 9.83 -0.92
CA ILE A 174 -15.92 9.28 -2.07
C ILE A 174 -15.31 10.44 -2.86
N ALA A 175 -14.00 10.39 -3.03
CA ALA A 175 -13.28 11.23 -3.98
C ALA A 175 -12.64 10.37 -5.07
N THR A 176 -12.85 10.77 -6.33
CA THR A 176 -12.18 10.17 -7.48
C THR A 176 -11.08 11.11 -7.94
N ALA A 177 -9.87 10.58 -8.03
CA ALA A 177 -8.72 11.33 -8.54
C ALA A 177 -8.19 10.67 -9.82
N LEU A 178 -7.80 11.53 -10.76
CA LEU A 178 -7.06 11.15 -11.95
C LEU A 178 -5.64 11.70 -11.82
N TYR A 179 -4.67 10.97 -12.33
CA TYR A 179 -3.32 11.46 -12.47
C TYR A 179 -2.84 11.25 -13.90
N PHE A 180 -1.92 12.10 -14.33
CA PHE A 180 -1.26 12.01 -15.61
C PHE A 180 0.24 12.18 -15.40
N GLU A 181 1.03 11.37 -16.08
CA GLU A 181 2.47 11.60 -16.22
C GLU A 181 2.68 12.35 -17.53
N VAL A 182 3.32 13.51 -17.44
CA VAL A 182 3.64 14.35 -18.60
C VAL A 182 5.16 14.48 -18.68
N GLU A 183 5.70 14.09 -19.80
CA GLU A 183 7.13 14.27 -20.06
C GLU A 183 7.42 15.74 -20.37
N VAL A 184 8.14 16.40 -19.47
CA VAL A 184 8.53 17.80 -19.60
C VAL A 184 10.05 17.93 -19.57
N GLY A 185 10.57 18.92 -20.30
CA GLY A 185 12.01 19.19 -20.30
C GLY A 185 12.50 19.66 -18.92
N ARG A 186 13.77 19.38 -18.61
CA ARG A 186 14.40 19.73 -17.34
C ARG A 186 14.30 21.23 -17.04
N GLU A 187 14.40 22.08 -18.07
CA GLU A 187 14.23 23.53 -17.95
C GLU A 187 12.86 23.95 -17.39
N TYR A 188 11.84 23.11 -17.56
CA TYR A 188 10.51 23.36 -17.00
C TYR A 188 10.44 22.98 -15.52
N MET A 189 11.16 21.94 -15.13
CA MET A 189 11.18 21.43 -13.75
C MET A 189 12.04 22.30 -12.81
N ASP A 190 13.03 23.01 -13.38
CA ASP A 190 13.97 23.84 -12.60
C ASP A 190 13.47 25.30 -12.42
N ARG A 191 12.28 25.65 -12.93
CA ARG A 191 11.61 26.96 -12.74
C ARG A 191 10.80 27.00 -11.47
#